data_3eb88c46c3c807a8792cfe31a74fd6a5
#
_entry.id   3eb88c46c3c807a8792cfe31a74fd6a5
#
_cell.length_a   1.000
_cell.length_b   1.000
_cell.length_c   1.000
_cell.angle_alpha   90.00
_cell.angle_beta   90.00
_cell.angle_gamma   90.00
#
_symmetry.space_group_name_H-M   'P 1'
#
loop_
_entity.id
_entity.type
_entity.pdbx_description
1 polymer ?
#
loop_
_entity_poly.entity_id
_entity_poly.type
_entity_poly.pdbx_seq_one_letter_code
_entity_poly.pdbx_strand_id
1 'polypeptide(L)'
;MDKKKISGALLSPKDERDYPICMAYEDKPTDIPESYTTSFQPPYAKQVSGNCVAQTIANIMEVMYYHMVGRHEDFSVGFVYGNRDKYEHDGEGMTGRMACNHLIKDGNIKSALFDNISEAPSIIKMVNKFKEQFPNWKEFAYVPPRYVRTKDADEVKKFIMRYDIPVMAIVDTKHFYWSGYLHAMALYGWKGNTAIMQNSWGEKKKPIVEVDFDKIEEFWLIVPFEIANFTDLNSEHWAYESIIKCVEEKIMTGYPDNTFAPDKDLTRAELAVLIYRMMKGE
;
A
#
# COMPACT_ATOMS: atom_id res chain seq x y z
N MET A 1 30.24 13.89 12.72
CA MET A 1 29.08 12.96 12.61
C MET A 1 28.52 13.12 11.22
N ASP A 2 28.76 12.15 10.35
CA ASP A 2 28.24 12.16 8.99
C ASP A 2 26.72 12.22 9.02
N LYS A 3 26.17 13.26 8.42
CA LYS A 3 24.73 13.45 8.23
C LYS A 3 24.26 12.45 7.16
N LYS A 4 24.15 11.16 7.51
CA LYS A 4 23.50 10.17 6.64
C LYS A 4 22.12 10.70 6.27
N LYS A 5 21.84 10.81 4.97
CA LYS A 5 20.52 11.17 4.44
C LYS A 5 19.45 10.29 5.09
N ILE A 6 18.57 10.90 5.87
CA ILE A 6 17.47 10.19 6.59
C ILE A 6 16.23 10.06 5.68
N SER A 7 16.26 10.71 4.52
CA SER A 7 15.17 10.80 3.57
C SER A 7 15.62 10.26 2.21
N GLY A 8 14.70 9.70 1.46
CA GLY A 8 14.97 9.07 0.17
C GLY A 8 13.80 9.19 -0.80
N ALA A 9 12.81 10.06 -0.52
CA ALA A 9 11.77 10.37 -1.49
C ALA A 9 12.29 11.26 -2.60
N LEU A 10 11.85 11.02 -3.82
CA LEU A 10 12.10 11.80 -5.01
C LEU A 10 10.77 12.22 -5.61
N LEU A 11 10.68 13.43 -6.18
CA LEU A 11 9.47 13.87 -6.89
C LEU A 11 9.33 13.08 -8.19
N SER A 12 8.09 12.70 -8.48
CA SER A 12 7.75 12.06 -9.74
C SER A 12 7.51 13.12 -10.82
N PRO A 13 8.12 13.01 -12.02
CA PRO A 13 7.76 13.84 -13.15
C PRO A 13 6.25 13.75 -13.44
N LYS A 14 5.65 14.78 -14.05
CA LYS A 14 4.28 14.65 -14.56
C LYS A 14 4.24 13.58 -15.63
N ASP A 15 3.21 12.74 -15.60
CA ASP A 15 2.97 11.70 -16.60
C ASP A 15 1.46 11.60 -16.85
N GLU A 16 1.05 11.68 -18.10
CA GLU A 16 -0.36 11.60 -18.52
C GLU A 16 -0.95 10.20 -18.30
N ARG A 17 -0.10 9.21 -18.04
CA ARG A 17 -0.50 7.84 -17.71
C ARG A 17 -0.85 7.64 -16.23
N ASP A 18 -0.64 8.63 -15.36
CA ASP A 18 -1.11 8.57 -13.97
C ASP A 18 -2.64 8.45 -14.00
N TYR A 19 -3.19 7.51 -13.26
CA TYR A 19 -4.62 7.30 -13.20
C TYR A 19 -5.34 8.55 -12.66
N PRO A 20 -6.42 9.00 -13.32
CA PRO A 20 -7.20 10.14 -12.82
C PRO A 20 -7.94 9.78 -11.52
N ILE A 21 -8.21 10.80 -10.71
CA ILE A 21 -8.83 10.64 -9.40
C ILE A 21 -10.21 9.95 -9.45
N CYS A 22 -10.97 10.10 -10.55
CA CYS A 22 -12.24 9.40 -10.74
C CYS A 22 -12.10 7.87 -10.77
N MET A 23 -10.90 7.35 -10.97
CA MET A 23 -10.62 5.92 -10.90
C MET A 23 -10.32 5.44 -9.46
N ALA A 24 -10.20 6.34 -8.48
CA ALA A 24 -9.96 5.94 -7.11
C ALA A 24 -11.19 5.28 -6.49
N TYR A 25 -12.37 5.86 -6.74
CA TYR A 25 -13.66 5.40 -6.18
C TYR A 25 -14.84 6.09 -6.86
N GLU A 26 -16.00 5.42 -6.88
CA GLU A 26 -17.24 5.95 -7.48
C GLU A 26 -18.06 6.75 -6.48
N ASP A 27 -18.26 6.21 -5.27
CA ASP A 27 -19.05 6.83 -4.20
C ASP A 27 -18.18 7.72 -3.31
N LYS A 28 -18.19 9.03 -3.57
CA LYS A 28 -17.42 10.00 -2.78
C LYS A 28 -18.21 10.47 -1.57
N PRO A 29 -17.61 10.46 -0.35
CA PRO A 29 -18.18 11.20 0.77
C PRO A 29 -18.36 12.68 0.39
N THR A 30 -19.52 13.23 0.72
CA THR A 30 -19.84 14.64 0.39
C THR A 30 -19.34 15.61 1.45
N ASP A 31 -19.45 15.23 2.72
CA ASP A 31 -19.11 16.06 3.86
C ASP A 31 -17.77 15.63 4.46
N ILE A 32 -16.83 16.57 4.52
CA ILE A 32 -15.50 16.35 5.12
C ILE A 32 -15.54 16.94 6.54
N PRO A 33 -15.39 16.12 7.60
CA PRO A 33 -15.37 16.60 8.96
C PRO A 33 -14.13 17.44 9.26
N GLU A 34 -14.22 18.28 10.28
CA GLU A 34 -13.10 19.12 10.76
C GLU A 34 -11.87 18.29 11.16
N SER A 35 -12.08 17.08 11.64
CA SER A 35 -11.01 16.14 11.96
C SER A 35 -11.39 14.70 11.68
N TYR A 36 -10.41 13.90 11.28
CA TYR A 36 -10.55 12.46 11.05
C TYR A 36 -9.22 11.76 11.31
N THR A 37 -9.28 10.53 11.75
CA THR A 37 -8.11 9.64 11.84
C THR A 37 -8.58 8.22 11.54
N THR A 38 -7.80 7.47 10.76
CA THR A 38 -8.08 6.06 10.44
C THR A 38 -8.16 5.22 11.71
N SER A 39 -8.99 4.18 11.66
CA SER A 39 -9.27 3.31 12.82
C SER A 39 -8.07 2.45 13.23
N PHE A 40 -7.16 2.15 12.30
CA PHE A 40 -5.97 1.35 12.55
C PHE A 40 -4.71 2.05 12.06
N GLN A 41 -3.64 1.96 12.85
CA GLN A 41 -2.29 2.41 12.52
C GLN A 41 -1.29 1.34 12.95
N PRO A 42 -0.45 0.81 12.05
CA PRO A 42 0.56 -0.17 12.42
C PRO A 42 1.67 0.44 13.29
N PRO A 43 2.49 -0.39 13.93
CA PRO A 43 3.60 0.07 14.76
C PRO A 43 4.58 0.99 14.02
N TYR A 44 5.24 1.88 14.76
CA TYR A 44 6.23 2.80 14.18
C TYR A 44 7.45 2.06 13.66
N ALA A 45 7.67 2.13 12.36
CA ALA A 45 8.84 1.57 11.71
C ALA A 45 10.08 2.48 11.85
N LYS A 46 11.26 1.89 11.71
CA LYS A 46 12.53 2.60 11.68
C LYS A 46 13.26 2.29 10.38
N GLN A 47 13.25 3.25 9.45
CA GLN A 47 14.03 3.11 8.22
C GLN A 47 15.54 3.05 8.46
N VAL A 48 16.26 2.31 7.64
CA VAL A 48 17.72 2.14 7.73
C VAL A 48 18.50 2.88 6.64
N SER A 49 17.82 3.25 5.54
CA SER A 49 18.39 3.92 4.38
C SER A 49 17.41 4.92 3.76
N GLY A 50 17.59 5.33 2.51
CA GLY A 50 16.66 6.18 1.76
C GLY A 50 15.34 5.49 1.36
N ASN A 51 14.81 4.58 2.16
CA ASN A 51 13.67 3.72 1.83
C ASN A 51 12.32 4.21 2.39
N CYS A 52 12.17 5.51 2.69
CA CYS A 52 10.92 6.06 3.25
C CYS A 52 9.67 5.78 2.40
N VAL A 53 9.79 5.84 1.07
CA VAL A 53 8.70 5.51 0.14
C VAL A 53 8.27 4.04 0.30
N ALA A 54 9.24 3.11 0.35
CA ALA A 54 8.95 1.70 0.55
C ALA A 54 8.37 1.41 1.94
N GLN A 55 8.84 2.11 2.99
CA GLN A 55 8.24 2.04 4.33
C GLN A 55 6.77 2.48 4.30
N THR A 56 6.47 3.57 3.61
CA THR A 56 5.10 4.06 3.50
C THR A 56 4.21 3.08 2.73
N ILE A 57 4.71 2.47 1.65
CA ILE A 57 3.98 1.43 0.91
C ILE A 57 3.68 0.22 1.80
N ALA A 58 4.69 -0.31 2.51
CA ALA A 58 4.49 -1.43 3.42
C ALA A 58 3.42 -1.10 4.47
N ASN A 59 3.51 0.06 5.08
CA ASN A 59 2.56 0.55 6.08
C ASN A 59 1.11 0.66 5.54
N ILE A 60 0.93 1.16 4.31
CA ILE A 60 -0.38 1.19 3.65
C ILE A 60 -0.90 -0.24 3.42
N MET A 61 -0.05 -1.15 2.96
CA MET A 61 -0.41 -2.56 2.73
C MET A 61 -0.79 -3.28 4.02
N GLU A 62 -0.13 -2.98 5.14
CA GLU A 62 -0.46 -3.49 6.47
C GLU A 62 -1.87 -3.06 6.91
N VAL A 63 -2.24 -1.79 6.65
CA VAL A 63 -3.60 -1.30 6.94
C VAL A 63 -4.64 -1.96 6.02
N MET A 64 -4.35 -2.04 4.72
CA MET A 64 -5.23 -2.75 3.78
C MET A 64 -5.46 -4.20 4.21
N TYR A 65 -4.40 -4.89 4.57
CA TYR A 65 -4.47 -6.28 5.02
C TYR A 65 -5.25 -6.41 6.34
N TYR A 66 -5.04 -5.48 7.29
CA TYR A 66 -5.80 -5.44 8.54
C TYR A 66 -7.31 -5.29 8.28
N HIS A 67 -7.72 -4.41 7.37
CA HIS A 67 -9.13 -4.28 7.00
C HIS A 67 -9.67 -5.51 6.27
N MET A 68 -8.82 -6.22 5.54
CA MET A 68 -9.21 -7.43 4.82
C MET A 68 -9.42 -8.63 5.75
N VAL A 69 -8.51 -8.85 6.72
CA VAL A 69 -8.49 -10.10 7.51
C VAL A 69 -8.64 -9.89 9.03
N GLY A 70 -8.80 -8.66 9.50
CA GLY A 70 -9.00 -8.33 10.92
C GLY A 70 -7.77 -8.49 11.81
N ARG A 71 -6.59 -8.78 11.25
CA ARG A 71 -5.34 -8.92 12.01
C ARG A 71 -4.18 -8.22 11.33
N HIS A 72 -3.22 -7.73 12.12
CA HIS A 72 -2.01 -7.10 11.62
C HIS A 72 -1.00 -8.16 11.15
N GLU A 73 -0.36 -7.86 10.02
CA GLU A 73 0.77 -8.60 9.46
C GLU A 73 1.76 -7.60 8.86
N ASP A 74 3.04 -7.79 9.12
CA ASP A 74 4.09 -6.93 8.57
C ASP A 74 4.34 -7.24 7.09
N PHE A 75 4.39 -6.18 6.28
CA PHE A 75 4.74 -6.26 4.85
C PHE A 75 6.20 -5.88 4.59
N SER A 76 6.80 -6.49 3.56
CA SER A 76 8.24 -6.38 3.29
C SER A 76 8.61 -5.02 2.69
N VAL A 77 9.26 -4.19 3.48
CA VAL A 77 9.89 -2.94 3.02
C VAL A 77 11.03 -3.22 2.04
N GLY A 78 11.83 -4.23 2.35
CA GLY A 78 12.98 -4.59 1.53
C GLY A 78 12.60 -5.11 0.15
N PHE A 79 11.49 -5.84 0.05
CA PHE A 79 10.99 -6.31 -1.23
C PHE A 79 10.54 -5.15 -2.11
N VAL A 80 9.76 -4.20 -1.59
CA VAL A 80 9.36 -2.98 -2.33
C VAL A 80 10.60 -2.18 -2.73
N TYR A 81 11.53 -1.93 -1.80
CA TYR A 81 12.70 -1.09 -2.07
C TYR A 81 13.69 -1.73 -3.05
N GLY A 82 13.88 -3.03 -2.96
CA GLY A 82 14.78 -3.77 -3.85
C GLY A 82 14.17 -4.17 -5.19
N ASN A 83 12.86 -4.04 -5.34
CA ASN A 83 12.16 -4.35 -6.59
C ASN A 83 12.23 -3.20 -7.62
N ARG A 84 12.75 -2.05 -7.25
CA ARG A 84 12.93 -0.90 -8.13
C ARG A 84 13.92 -1.19 -9.25
N ASP A 85 13.69 -0.59 -10.43
CA ASP A 85 14.60 -0.72 -11.55
C ASP A 85 15.84 0.19 -11.32
N LYS A 86 17.03 -0.40 -11.43
CA LYS A 86 18.29 0.34 -11.37
C LYS A 86 18.46 1.38 -12.49
N TYR A 87 17.76 1.21 -13.61
CA TYR A 87 17.79 2.16 -14.73
C TYR A 87 16.89 3.38 -14.50
N GLU A 88 15.89 3.24 -13.61
CA GLU A 88 15.04 4.36 -13.22
C GLU A 88 15.73 5.25 -12.18
N HIS A 89 16.53 4.66 -11.28
CA HIS A 89 17.29 5.39 -10.27
C HIS A 89 18.45 4.56 -9.72
N ASP A 90 19.67 5.00 -9.93
CA ASP A 90 20.92 4.29 -9.57
C ASP A 90 21.41 4.60 -8.14
N GLY A 91 20.68 5.39 -7.37
CA GLY A 91 21.08 5.83 -6.03
C GLY A 91 20.13 5.36 -4.91
N GLU A 92 20.35 5.94 -3.74
CA GLU A 92 19.40 5.86 -2.64
C GLU A 92 18.16 6.69 -2.95
N GLY A 93 17.00 6.17 -2.53
CA GLY A 93 15.71 6.81 -2.73
C GLY A 93 14.86 6.17 -3.81
N MET A 94 13.62 6.64 -3.90
CA MET A 94 12.64 6.14 -4.89
C MET A 94 11.55 7.20 -5.07
N THR A 95 10.95 7.25 -6.27
CA THR A 95 9.78 8.10 -6.52
C THR A 95 8.50 7.39 -6.08
N GLY A 96 7.44 8.14 -5.79
CA GLY A 96 6.13 7.58 -5.51
C GLY A 96 5.61 6.74 -6.69
N ARG A 97 5.77 7.23 -7.93
CA ARG A 97 5.37 6.50 -9.15
C ARG A 97 6.10 5.18 -9.31
N MET A 98 7.42 5.17 -9.13
CA MET A 98 8.22 3.95 -9.22
C MET A 98 7.69 2.89 -8.26
N ALA A 99 7.47 3.26 -6.99
CA ALA A 99 6.94 2.35 -5.98
C ALA A 99 5.54 1.84 -6.34
N CYS A 100 4.64 2.74 -6.76
CA CYS A 100 3.28 2.37 -7.14
C CYS A 100 3.25 1.48 -8.40
N ASN A 101 4.07 1.78 -9.41
CA ASN A 101 4.16 0.95 -10.62
C ASN A 101 4.62 -0.48 -10.30
N HIS A 102 5.64 -0.62 -9.46
CA HIS A 102 6.08 -1.95 -9.02
C HIS A 102 5.03 -2.65 -8.16
N LEU A 103 4.34 -1.89 -7.32
CA LEU A 103 3.30 -2.44 -6.46
C LEU A 103 2.11 -3.01 -7.26
N ILE A 104 1.62 -2.30 -8.29
CA ILE A 104 0.52 -2.81 -9.13
C ILE A 104 0.96 -3.89 -10.13
N LYS A 105 2.25 -4.02 -10.41
CA LYS A 105 2.80 -5.04 -11.30
C LYS A 105 3.19 -6.33 -10.58
N ASP A 106 3.87 -6.20 -9.47
CA ASP A 106 4.52 -7.29 -8.75
C ASP A 106 3.93 -7.50 -7.34
N GLY A 107 3.20 -6.51 -6.81
CA GLY A 107 2.67 -6.56 -5.46
C GLY A 107 3.71 -6.36 -4.36
N ASN A 108 3.30 -6.63 -3.14
CA ASN A 108 4.18 -6.76 -1.98
C ASN A 108 3.90 -8.07 -1.26
N ILE A 109 4.89 -8.60 -0.57
CA ILE A 109 4.84 -9.85 0.20
C ILE A 109 4.98 -9.59 1.69
N LYS A 110 4.52 -10.52 2.52
CA LYS A 110 4.70 -10.44 3.99
C LYS A 110 6.19 -10.49 4.36
N SER A 111 6.58 -9.78 5.41
CA SER A 111 7.95 -9.77 5.93
C SER A 111 8.44 -11.16 6.30
N ALA A 112 7.56 -12.05 6.73
CA ALA A 112 7.89 -13.45 7.02
C ALA A 112 8.54 -14.20 5.85
N LEU A 113 8.28 -13.76 4.59
CA LEU A 113 8.90 -14.34 3.40
C LEU A 113 10.21 -13.65 3.01
N PHE A 114 10.31 -12.36 3.25
CA PHE A 114 11.50 -11.57 2.93
C PHE A 114 11.63 -10.36 3.88
N ASP A 115 12.44 -10.52 4.91
CA ASP A 115 12.68 -9.52 5.97
C ASP A 115 14.02 -8.76 5.82
N ASN A 116 14.66 -8.84 4.67
CA ASN A 116 15.92 -8.14 4.46
C ASN A 116 15.69 -6.65 4.19
N ILE A 117 16.36 -5.80 4.96
CA ILE A 117 16.39 -4.36 4.76
C ILE A 117 17.84 -3.91 4.63
N SER A 118 18.20 -3.28 3.52
CA SER A 118 19.56 -2.81 3.25
C SER A 118 19.56 -1.57 2.36
N GLU A 119 20.72 -0.94 2.25
CA GLU A 119 20.93 0.15 1.28
C GLU A 119 21.00 -0.39 -0.15
N ALA A 120 20.66 0.47 -1.14
CA ALA A 120 20.94 0.17 -2.55
C ALA A 120 22.48 0.23 -2.80
N PRO A 121 23.03 -0.58 -3.71
CA PRO A 121 22.37 -1.55 -4.57
C PRO A 121 22.23 -2.95 -3.93
N SER A 122 22.61 -3.13 -2.67
CA SER A 122 22.63 -4.45 -2.01
C SER A 122 21.24 -5.08 -1.95
N ILE A 123 20.22 -4.30 -1.58
CA ILE A 123 18.85 -4.81 -1.47
C ILE A 123 18.29 -5.28 -2.82
N ILE A 124 18.66 -4.63 -3.94
CA ILE A 124 18.25 -5.03 -5.29
C ILE A 124 18.80 -6.43 -5.62
N LYS A 125 20.07 -6.69 -5.29
CA LYS A 125 20.69 -8.01 -5.49
C LYS A 125 20.01 -9.07 -4.62
N MET A 126 19.66 -8.73 -3.38
CA MET A 126 18.96 -9.64 -2.46
C MET A 126 17.58 -10.02 -2.97
N VAL A 127 16.78 -9.06 -3.46
CA VAL A 127 15.45 -9.31 -4.02
C VAL A 127 15.56 -10.16 -5.29
N ASN A 128 16.49 -9.88 -6.19
CA ASN A 128 16.67 -10.68 -7.39
C ASN A 128 17.04 -12.14 -7.05
N LYS A 129 18.00 -12.32 -6.12
CA LYS A 129 18.36 -13.66 -5.64
C LYS A 129 17.18 -14.38 -4.97
N PHE A 130 16.37 -13.69 -4.19
CA PHE A 130 15.16 -14.25 -3.60
C PHE A 130 14.19 -14.73 -4.68
N LYS A 131 13.91 -13.94 -5.70
CA LYS A 131 13.02 -14.31 -6.82
C LYS A 131 13.54 -15.51 -7.62
N GLU A 132 14.86 -15.63 -7.80
CA GLU A 132 15.49 -16.78 -8.43
C GLU A 132 15.35 -18.06 -7.59
N GLN A 133 15.54 -17.95 -6.27
CA GLN A 133 15.45 -19.08 -5.34
C GLN A 133 14.02 -19.49 -5.02
N PHE A 134 13.06 -18.57 -5.15
CA PHE A 134 11.65 -18.77 -4.86
C PHE A 134 10.80 -18.34 -6.07
N PRO A 135 10.78 -19.09 -7.18
CA PRO A 135 10.17 -18.67 -8.44
C PRO A 135 8.65 -18.47 -8.39
N ASN A 136 7.96 -19.13 -7.46
CA ASN A 136 6.52 -18.98 -7.24
C ASN A 136 6.16 -17.88 -6.20
N TRP A 137 7.07 -16.97 -5.89
CA TRP A 137 6.83 -15.89 -4.93
C TRP A 137 5.59 -15.03 -5.24
N LYS A 138 5.21 -14.93 -6.52
CA LYS A 138 4.02 -14.17 -6.94
C LYS A 138 2.71 -14.70 -6.38
N GLU A 139 2.62 -15.99 -6.07
CA GLU A 139 1.46 -16.61 -5.43
C GLU A 139 1.21 -16.07 -4.01
N PHE A 140 2.22 -15.46 -3.40
CA PHE A 140 2.19 -14.88 -2.06
C PHE A 140 2.19 -13.35 -2.07
N ALA A 141 2.14 -12.74 -3.26
CA ALA A 141 2.12 -11.29 -3.40
C ALA A 141 0.70 -10.74 -3.36
N TYR A 142 0.54 -9.62 -2.66
CA TYR A 142 -0.68 -8.83 -2.62
C TYR A 142 -0.53 -7.67 -3.59
N VAL A 143 -1.34 -7.66 -4.65
CA VAL A 143 -1.23 -6.72 -5.78
C VAL A 143 -2.45 -5.79 -5.80
N PRO A 144 -2.38 -4.54 -5.33
CA PRO A 144 -3.47 -3.59 -5.46
C PRO A 144 -3.84 -3.33 -6.92
N PRO A 145 -5.12 -3.09 -7.23
CA PRO A 145 -5.57 -2.99 -8.63
C PRO A 145 -5.05 -1.75 -9.36
N ARG A 146 -4.85 -0.66 -8.63
CA ARG A 146 -4.42 0.63 -9.20
C ARG A 146 -3.98 1.63 -8.14
N TYR A 147 -3.40 2.73 -8.59
CA TYR A 147 -3.11 3.90 -7.76
C TYR A 147 -3.58 5.18 -8.45
N VAL A 148 -3.70 6.26 -7.69
CA VAL A 148 -3.99 7.60 -8.19
C VAL A 148 -2.98 8.58 -7.62
N ARG A 149 -2.53 9.53 -8.43
CA ARG A 149 -1.74 10.67 -7.98
C ARG A 149 -2.60 11.93 -7.99
N THR A 150 -2.57 12.68 -6.91
CA THR A 150 -3.28 13.96 -6.81
C THR A 150 -2.49 15.00 -6.01
N LYS A 151 -2.93 16.25 -6.11
CA LYS A 151 -2.55 17.36 -5.20
C LYS A 151 -3.77 17.92 -4.47
N ASP A 152 -4.95 17.39 -4.74
CA ASP A 152 -6.21 17.84 -4.17
C ASP A 152 -6.39 17.25 -2.76
N ALA A 153 -6.34 18.11 -1.74
CA ALA A 153 -6.48 17.71 -0.34
C ALA A 153 -7.86 17.16 -0.02
N ASP A 154 -8.91 17.68 -0.64
CA ASP A 154 -10.28 17.22 -0.38
C ASP A 154 -10.50 15.83 -0.96
N GLU A 155 -9.94 15.54 -2.13
CA GLU A 155 -9.97 14.19 -2.70
C GLU A 155 -9.18 13.19 -1.85
N VAL A 156 -8.05 13.61 -1.27
CA VAL A 156 -7.28 12.79 -0.31
C VAL A 156 -8.11 12.48 0.94
N LYS A 157 -8.74 13.50 1.52
CA LYS A 157 -9.60 13.35 2.71
C LYS A 157 -10.78 12.41 2.44
N LYS A 158 -11.46 12.58 1.31
CA LYS A 158 -12.57 11.71 0.89
C LYS A 158 -12.12 10.26 0.69
N PHE A 159 -10.95 10.05 0.09
CA PHE A 159 -10.38 8.71 -0.07
C PHE A 159 -10.12 8.04 1.28
N ILE A 160 -9.46 8.74 2.21
CA ILE A 160 -9.18 8.21 3.56
C ILE A 160 -10.49 7.88 4.28
N MET A 161 -11.50 8.75 4.21
CA MET A 161 -12.81 8.50 4.81
C MET A 161 -13.53 7.29 4.19
N ARG A 162 -13.41 7.11 2.88
CA ARG A 162 -14.10 6.02 2.17
C ARG A 162 -13.53 4.66 2.51
N TYR A 163 -12.21 4.55 2.56
CA TYR A 163 -11.53 3.26 2.68
C TYR A 163 -10.92 3.02 4.06
N ASP A 164 -10.84 4.03 4.90
CA ASP A 164 -10.15 4.02 6.19
C ASP A 164 -8.67 3.58 6.09
N ILE A 165 -8.03 3.94 4.96
CA ILE A 165 -6.67 3.58 4.58
C ILE A 165 -5.83 4.85 4.44
N PRO A 166 -4.58 4.88 4.96
CA PRO A 166 -3.71 6.03 4.80
C PRO A 166 -3.26 6.22 3.35
N VAL A 167 -2.85 7.44 3.02
CA VAL A 167 -2.26 7.78 1.73
C VAL A 167 -0.78 8.09 1.87
N MET A 168 0.03 7.80 0.85
CA MET A 168 1.40 8.27 0.83
C MET A 168 1.44 9.76 0.51
N ALA A 169 2.06 10.53 1.41
CA ALA A 169 2.33 11.95 1.25
C ALA A 169 3.85 12.17 1.14
N ILE A 170 4.27 12.96 0.13
CA ILE A 170 5.67 13.38 -0.04
C ILE A 170 5.78 14.85 0.33
N VAL A 171 6.67 15.16 1.27
CA VAL A 171 6.82 16.50 1.85
C VAL A 171 8.30 16.86 2.01
N ASP A 172 8.62 18.15 1.85
CA ASP A 172 9.96 18.65 2.18
C ASP A 172 10.13 18.71 3.71
N THR A 173 11.21 18.09 4.20
CA THR A 173 11.52 18.02 5.63
C THR A 173 11.69 19.39 6.30
N LYS A 174 11.93 20.47 5.53
CA LYS A 174 12.00 21.84 6.05
C LYS A 174 10.73 22.27 6.79
N HIS A 175 9.58 21.70 6.46
CA HIS A 175 8.30 22.05 7.05
C HIS A 175 8.07 21.47 8.46
N PHE A 176 8.87 20.47 8.88
CA PHE A 176 8.70 19.86 10.19
C PHE A 176 10.02 19.54 10.94
N TYR A 177 11.16 19.63 10.27
CA TYR A 177 12.44 19.29 10.89
C TYR A 177 13.55 20.27 10.51
N TRP A 178 14.33 20.00 9.48
CA TRP A 178 15.41 20.87 8.96
C TRP A 178 15.70 20.50 7.51
N SER A 179 16.16 21.47 6.81
CA SER A 179 16.05 21.62 5.38
C SER A 179 16.60 20.54 4.47
N GLY A 180 15.89 20.36 3.36
CA GLY A 180 16.49 20.10 2.08
C GLY A 180 16.33 18.68 1.57
N TYR A 181 15.38 17.90 2.10
CA TYR A 181 15.13 16.56 1.61
C TYR A 181 13.63 16.29 1.51
N LEU A 182 13.23 15.60 0.46
CA LEU A 182 11.89 15.06 0.36
C LEU A 182 11.78 13.78 1.18
N HIS A 183 10.65 13.61 1.84
CA HIS A 183 10.37 12.48 2.70
C HIS A 183 8.96 11.97 2.47
N ALA A 184 8.78 10.65 2.39
CA ALA A 184 7.49 10.01 2.27
C ALA A 184 6.99 9.55 3.64
N MET A 185 5.73 9.80 3.93
CA MET A 185 5.06 9.41 5.17
C MET A 185 3.63 8.94 4.87
N ALA A 186 3.08 8.11 5.75
CA ALA A 186 1.70 7.67 5.67
C ALA A 186 0.79 8.69 6.36
N LEU A 187 -0.10 9.33 5.60
CA LEU A 187 -1.08 10.29 6.07
C LEU A 187 -2.31 9.54 6.56
N TYR A 188 -2.55 9.56 7.86
CA TYR A 188 -3.61 8.83 8.54
C TYR A 188 -4.84 9.66 8.86
N GLY A 189 -4.72 10.98 8.83
CA GLY A 189 -5.84 11.83 9.21
C GLY A 189 -5.48 13.31 9.14
N TRP A 190 -6.37 14.14 9.69
CA TRP A 190 -6.21 15.59 9.71
C TRP A 190 -6.99 16.24 10.84
N LYS A 191 -6.63 17.50 11.09
CA LYS A 191 -7.39 18.44 11.89
C LYS A 191 -7.36 19.80 11.19
N GLY A 192 -8.53 20.28 10.74
CA GLY A 192 -8.63 21.46 9.88
C GLY A 192 -7.85 21.30 8.58
N ASN A 193 -6.90 22.20 8.35
CA ASN A 193 -5.99 22.14 7.19
C ASN A 193 -4.68 21.39 7.46
N THR A 194 -4.50 20.80 8.64
CA THR A 194 -3.24 20.14 9.03
C THR A 194 -3.36 18.64 8.86
N ALA A 195 -2.52 18.06 8.03
CA ALA A 195 -2.35 16.62 7.83
C ALA A 195 -1.58 15.98 8.99
N ILE A 196 -2.02 14.82 9.44
CA ILE A 196 -1.40 14.02 10.52
C ILE A 196 -0.78 12.77 9.89
N MET A 197 0.53 12.65 9.98
CA MET A 197 1.29 11.63 9.27
C MET A 197 2.15 10.80 10.21
N GLN A 198 2.26 9.51 9.94
CA GLN A 198 3.19 8.60 10.60
C GLN A 198 4.55 8.61 9.91
N ASN A 199 5.59 8.89 10.69
CA ASN A 199 6.96 8.97 10.23
C ASN A 199 7.70 7.64 10.44
N SER A 200 8.65 7.36 9.56
CA SER A 200 9.48 6.14 9.58
C SER A 200 10.86 6.31 10.24
N TRP A 201 11.06 7.32 11.09
CA TRP A 201 12.34 7.51 11.79
C TRP A 201 12.43 6.80 13.15
N GLY A 202 11.43 6.01 13.47
CA GLY A 202 11.28 5.28 14.73
C GLY A 202 10.63 6.10 15.83
N GLU A 203 10.12 5.39 16.81
CA GLU A 203 9.25 5.91 17.87
C GLU A 203 9.80 7.11 18.65
N LYS A 204 11.14 7.18 18.79
CA LYS A 204 11.82 8.26 19.56
C LYS A 204 12.11 9.53 18.73
N LYS A 205 11.84 9.53 17.43
CA LYS A 205 12.21 10.63 16.52
C LYS A 205 11.01 11.16 15.73
N LYS A 206 10.19 11.99 16.39
CA LYS A 206 8.99 12.55 15.75
C LYS A 206 8.16 11.46 15.04
N PRO A 207 7.59 10.52 15.78
CA PRO A 207 6.82 9.43 15.18
C PRO A 207 5.57 9.95 14.45
N ILE A 208 4.98 11.05 14.93
CA ILE A 208 3.90 11.78 14.30
C ILE A 208 4.43 13.14 13.81
N VAL A 209 4.04 13.49 12.59
CA VAL A 209 4.37 14.75 11.93
C VAL A 209 3.08 15.42 11.48
N GLU A 210 2.97 16.69 11.81
CA GLU A 210 1.84 17.56 11.43
C GLU A 210 2.35 18.61 10.45
N VAL A 211 1.71 18.71 9.27
CA VAL A 211 2.06 19.65 8.21
C VAL A 211 0.80 20.09 7.50
N ASP A 212 0.68 21.35 7.16
CA ASP A 212 -0.46 21.85 6.39
C ASP A 212 -0.50 21.20 4.99
N PHE A 213 -1.70 20.89 4.51
CA PHE A 213 -1.90 20.23 3.22
C PHE A 213 -1.25 20.97 2.04
N ASP A 214 -1.24 22.31 2.07
CA ASP A 214 -0.62 23.15 1.04
C ASP A 214 0.92 23.06 0.96
N LYS A 215 1.55 22.44 1.95
CA LYS A 215 3.01 22.16 1.99
C LYS A 215 3.38 20.76 1.52
N ILE A 216 2.39 19.93 1.17
CA ILE A 216 2.63 18.58 0.70
C ILE A 216 2.80 18.60 -0.83
N GLU A 217 3.88 18.00 -1.31
CA GLU A 217 4.26 18.06 -2.72
C GLU A 217 3.45 17.09 -3.59
N GLU A 218 3.19 15.89 -3.09
CA GLU A 218 2.46 14.84 -3.81
C GLU A 218 1.68 13.95 -2.87
N PHE A 219 0.50 13.48 -3.33
CA PHE A 219 -0.24 12.39 -2.71
C PHE A 219 -0.37 11.22 -3.69
N TRP A 220 -0.18 10.01 -3.15
CA TRP A 220 -0.33 8.76 -3.87
C TRP A 220 -1.34 7.88 -3.12
N LEU A 221 -2.49 7.67 -3.75
CA LEU A 221 -3.62 6.91 -3.23
C LEU A 221 -3.53 5.51 -3.83
N ILE A 222 -3.30 4.50 -3.02
CA ILE A 222 -3.29 3.11 -3.46
C ILE A 222 -4.69 2.57 -3.24
N VAL A 223 -5.41 2.30 -4.33
CA VAL A 223 -6.79 1.82 -4.25
C VAL A 223 -6.77 0.40 -3.68
N PRO A 224 -7.52 0.13 -2.60
CA PRO A 224 -7.57 -1.19 -2.01
C PRO A 224 -8.25 -2.18 -2.94
N PHE A 225 -8.05 -3.45 -2.67
CA PHE A 225 -8.87 -4.50 -3.25
C PHE A 225 -10.33 -4.21 -2.91
N GLU A 226 -11.24 -4.36 -3.86
CA GLU A 226 -12.66 -4.41 -3.55
C GLU A 226 -12.88 -5.72 -2.77
N ILE A 227 -12.93 -5.61 -1.45
CA ILE A 227 -13.29 -6.76 -0.61
C ILE A 227 -14.76 -7.02 -0.90
N ALA A 228 -15.05 -8.14 -1.48
CA ALA A 228 -16.42 -8.63 -1.55
C ALA A 228 -16.88 -8.84 -0.09
N ASN A 229 -17.65 -7.89 0.44
CA ASN A 229 -18.24 -7.99 1.76
C ASN A 229 -19.40 -8.99 1.70
N PHE A 230 -19.08 -10.26 1.85
CA PHE A 230 -20.10 -11.29 1.99
C PHE A 230 -20.69 -11.23 3.39
N THR A 231 -22.01 -11.22 3.47
CA THR A 231 -22.75 -11.09 4.75
C THR A 231 -22.60 -12.32 5.65
N ASP A 232 -22.20 -13.45 5.09
CA ASP A 232 -22.05 -14.76 5.73
C ASP A 232 -20.60 -15.25 5.88
N LEU A 233 -19.62 -14.39 5.56
CA LEU A 233 -18.19 -14.69 5.66
C LEU A 233 -17.50 -13.67 6.56
N ASN A 234 -16.99 -14.09 7.71
CA ASN A 234 -16.22 -13.24 8.60
C ASN A 234 -14.72 -13.57 8.53
N SER A 235 -13.90 -12.62 9.00
CA SER A 235 -12.43 -12.73 8.97
C SER A 235 -11.86 -13.85 9.85
N GLU A 236 -12.64 -14.42 10.77
CA GLU A 236 -12.24 -15.53 11.64
C GLU A 236 -12.46 -16.90 10.98
N HIS A 237 -13.17 -16.93 9.85
CA HIS A 237 -13.41 -18.18 9.12
C HIS A 237 -12.07 -18.74 8.60
N TRP A 238 -11.81 -20.03 8.83
CA TRP A 238 -10.53 -20.68 8.51
C TRP A 238 -10.11 -20.54 7.05
N ALA A 239 -11.05 -20.46 6.11
CA ALA A 239 -10.80 -20.31 4.67
C ALA A 239 -10.91 -18.86 4.19
N TYR A 240 -11.12 -17.87 5.06
CA TYR A 240 -11.39 -16.48 4.68
C TYR A 240 -10.37 -15.93 3.68
N GLU A 241 -9.07 -16.00 4.00
CA GLU A 241 -8.00 -15.50 3.12
C GLU A 241 -8.02 -16.17 1.73
N SER A 242 -8.23 -17.49 1.70
CA SER A 242 -8.29 -18.26 0.46
C SER A 242 -9.50 -17.89 -0.38
N ILE A 243 -10.65 -17.68 0.25
CA ILE A 243 -11.89 -17.28 -0.41
C ILE A 243 -11.73 -15.89 -1.02
N ILE A 244 -11.25 -14.90 -0.24
CA ILE A 244 -11.03 -13.55 -0.73
C ILE A 244 -10.05 -13.56 -1.91
N LYS A 245 -8.96 -14.32 -1.82
CA LYS A 245 -8.00 -14.46 -2.92
C LYS A 245 -8.64 -15.04 -4.19
N CYS A 246 -9.45 -16.07 -4.07
CA CYS A 246 -10.18 -16.66 -5.20
C CYS A 246 -11.18 -15.68 -5.84
N VAL A 247 -11.80 -14.82 -5.03
CA VAL A 247 -12.72 -13.79 -5.53
C VAL A 247 -11.95 -12.68 -6.24
N GLU A 248 -10.84 -12.20 -5.68
CA GLU A 248 -9.95 -11.21 -6.29
C GLU A 248 -9.42 -11.67 -7.65
N GLU A 249 -9.01 -12.94 -7.74
CA GLU A 249 -8.53 -13.57 -8.98
C GLU A 249 -9.66 -13.96 -9.94
N LYS A 250 -10.91 -13.62 -9.60
CA LYS A 250 -12.13 -13.97 -10.36
C LYS A 250 -12.33 -15.47 -10.61
N ILE A 251 -11.65 -16.31 -9.86
CA ILE A 251 -11.82 -17.77 -9.87
C ILE A 251 -13.19 -18.12 -9.32
N MET A 252 -13.56 -17.51 -8.18
CA MET A 252 -14.87 -17.65 -7.54
C MET A 252 -15.61 -16.33 -7.48
N THR A 253 -16.92 -16.39 -7.38
CA THR A 253 -17.79 -15.22 -7.17
C THR A 253 -18.80 -15.55 -6.09
N GLY A 254 -19.26 -14.56 -5.33
CA GLY A 254 -20.41 -14.72 -4.43
C GLY A 254 -21.73 -14.80 -5.18
N TYR A 255 -22.80 -14.93 -4.42
CA TYR A 255 -24.18 -14.92 -4.91
C TYR A 255 -24.72 -13.48 -5.03
N PRO A 256 -25.81 -13.28 -5.82
CA PRO A 256 -26.40 -11.95 -6.02
C PRO A 256 -26.96 -11.29 -4.74
N ASP A 257 -27.18 -12.07 -3.68
CA ASP A 257 -27.65 -11.61 -2.37
C ASP A 257 -26.49 -11.19 -1.43
N ASN A 258 -25.28 -11.08 -1.95
CA ASN A 258 -24.08 -10.73 -1.22
C ASN A 258 -23.62 -11.80 -0.21
N THR A 259 -23.98 -13.07 -0.43
CA THR A 259 -23.44 -14.21 0.32
C THR A 259 -22.36 -14.94 -0.48
N PHE A 260 -21.49 -15.67 0.20
CA PHE A 260 -20.51 -16.57 -0.41
C PHE A 260 -20.87 -18.05 -0.20
N ALA A 261 -21.55 -18.34 0.89
CA ALA A 261 -21.93 -19.68 1.35
C ALA A 261 -20.71 -20.62 1.51
N PRO A 262 -19.74 -20.25 2.40
CA PRO A 262 -18.44 -20.93 2.49
C PRO A 262 -18.52 -22.41 2.85
N ASP A 263 -19.57 -22.82 3.58
CA ASP A 263 -19.78 -24.20 4.02
C ASP A 263 -20.76 -25.00 3.13
N LYS A 264 -21.17 -24.42 1.98
CA LYS A 264 -22.06 -25.10 1.04
C LYS A 264 -21.31 -26.12 0.18
N ASP A 265 -21.92 -27.27 -0.05
CA ASP A 265 -21.40 -28.30 -0.94
C ASP A 265 -21.23 -27.77 -2.36
N LEU A 266 -20.06 -28.06 -2.95
CA LEU A 266 -19.73 -27.71 -4.32
C LEU A 266 -20.21 -28.80 -5.28
N THR A 267 -20.98 -28.42 -6.29
CA THR A 267 -21.40 -29.35 -7.34
C THR A 267 -20.26 -29.66 -8.31
N ARG A 268 -20.31 -30.80 -9.01
CA ARG A 268 -19.34 -31.15 -10.06
C ARG A 268 -19.33 -30.12 -11.19
N ALA A 269 -20.47 -29.50 -11.50
CA ALA A 269 -20.56 -28.46 -12.52
C ALA A 269 -19.83 -27.17 -12.08
N GLU A 270 -20.02 -26.72 -10.85
CA GLU A 270 -19.31 -25.57 -10.28
C GLU A 270 -17.80 -25.82 -10.23
N LEU A 271 -17.38 -27.01 -9.79
CA LEU A 271 -15.96 -27.39 -9.81
C LEU A 271 -15.36 -27.33 -11.22
N ALA A 272 -16.08 -27.80 -12.24
CA ALA A 272 -15.62 -27.75 -13.62
C ALA A 272 -15.44 -26.30 -14.11
N VAL A 273 -16.34 -25.40 -13.73
CA VAL A 273 -16.23 -23.96 -14.04
C VAL A 273 -15.01 -23.33 -13.36
N LEU A 274 -14.77 -23.65 -12.08
CA LEU A 274 -13.61 -23.16 -11.35
C LEU A 274 -12.28 -23.60 -12.00
N ILE A 275 -12.16 -24.90 -12.31
CA ILE A 275 -10.97 -25.44 -13.00
C ILE A 275 -10.77 -24.75 -14.35
N TYR A 276 -11.85 -24.52 -15.11
CA TYR A 276 -11.76 -23.86 -16.40
C TYR A 276 -11.28 -22.40 -16.29
N ARG A 277 -11.76 -21.61 -15.31
CA ARG A 277 -11.27 -20.25 -15.05
C ARG A 277 -9.79 -20.23 -14.67
N MET A 278 -9.35 -21.14 -13.78
CA MET A 278 -7.93 -21.30 -13.42
C MET A 278 -7.05 -21.62 -14.62
N MET A 279 -7.53 -22.45 -15.56
CA MET A 279 -6.76 -22.80 -16.76
C MET A 279 -6.64 -21.64 -17.76
N LYS A 280 -7.60 -20.73 -17.77
CA LYS A 280 -7.58 -19.58 -18.68
C LYS A 280 -6.79 -18.39 -18.15
N GLY A 281 -6.54 -18.30 -16.84
CA GLY A 281 -5.94 -17.15 -16.19
C GLY A 281 -6.83 -15.90 -16.30
N GLU A 282 -8.15 -16.09 -16.30
CA GLU A 282 -9.15 -15.01 -16.28
C GLU A 282 -9.60 -14.73 -14.87
#